data_c416d1089d2ea95590b56fa333e0097d
#
_entry.id   c416d1089d2ea95590b56fa333e0097d
#
_cell.length_a   1.000
_cell.length_b   1.000
_cell.length_c   1.000
_cell.angle_alpha   90.00
_cell.angle_beta   90.00
_cell.angle_gamma   90.00
#
_symmetry.space_group_name_H-M   'P 1'
#
loop_
_entity.id
_entity.type
_entity.pdbx_description
1 polymer ?
#
loop_
_entity_poly.entity_id
_entity_poly.type
_entity_poly.pdbx_seq_one_letter_code
_entity_poly.pdbx_strand_id
1 'polypeptide(L)'
;AIFQDVSFRLLKGEHIGLVGANGEGKSTFMSIITGKLQPDEGKVEWAKHVRAGYLDQHTVLEKGMTIRDVLKSAFAYLFEMEEQMNAICDKMGEASEDEMNAMMEELGTIQDLLMAHDFYIIDSKVEEVGRALGLQEIGMDKDVSELSGGQRTKVLLGKLLLEKPDILLLD
;
A
#
# COMPACT_ATOMS: atom_id res chain seq x y z
N ALA A 1 25.23 15.91 -13.96
CA ALA A 1 24.13 16.08 -13.02
C ALA A 1 22.82 16.10 -13.78
N ILE A 2 21.82 15.34 -13.33
CA ILE A 2 20.47 15.31 -13.94
C ILE A 2 19.65 16.48 -13.40
N PHE A 3 19.84 16.82 -12.11
CA PHE A 3 19.19 17.93 -11.44
C PHE A 3 20.21 18.79 -10.72
N GLN A 4 19.99 20.10 -10.71
CA GLN A 4 20.75 21.06 -9.93
C GLN A 4 19.79 22.05 -9.27
N ASP A 5 20.04 22.34 -7.99
CA ASP A 5 19.29 23.36 -7.23
C ASP A 5 17.78 23.22 -7.28
N VAL A 6 17.28 21.97 -7.25
CA VAL A 6 15.85 21.67 -7.20
C VAL A 6 15.39 21.72 -5.76
N SER A 7 14.43 22.60 -5.47
CA SER A 7 13.81 22.69 -4.16
C SER A 7 12.31 22.91 -4.32
N PHE A 8 11.49 22.08 -3.66
CA PHE A 8 10.05 22.25 -3.63
C PHE A 8 9.45 21.63 -2.38
N ARG A 9 8.21 21.99 -2.10
CA ARG A 9 7.42 21.44 -0.99
C ARG A 9 6.04 21.06 -1.50
N LEU A 10 5.59 19.88 -1.14
CA LEU A 10 4.23 19.42 -1.39
C LEU A 10 3.42 19.55 -0.09
N LEU A 11 2.30 20.28 -0.15
CA LEU A 11 1.39 20.48 0.96
C LEU A 11 0.13 19.64 0.80
N LYS A 12 -0.57 19.43 1.91
CA LYS A 12 -1.82 18.66 1.92
C LYS A 12 -2.83 19.27 0.95
N GLY A 13 -3.43 18.43 0.12
CA GLY A 13 -4.43 18.83 -0.87
C GLY A 13 -3.86 19.35 -2.20
N GLU A 14 -2.55 19.46 -2.33
CA GLU A 14 -1.92 19.88 -3.59
C GLU A 14 -1.82 18.73 -4.58
N HIS A 15 -1.96 19.09 -5.86
CA HIS A 15 -1.71 18.21 -7.01
C HIS A 15 -0.60 18.83 -7.84
N ILE A 16 0.51 18.12 -7.98
CA ILE A 16 1.68 18.59 -8.73
C ILE A 16 1.88 17.66 -9.93
N GLY A 17 2.00 18.26 -11.12
CA GLY A 17 2.37 17.55 -12.33
C GLY A 17 3.87 17.67 -12.59
N LEU A 18 4.54 16.53 -12.84
CA LEU A 18 5.93 16.48 -13.26
C LEU A 18 5.96 16.26 -14.77
N VAL A 19 6.37 17.29 -15.51
CA VAL A 19 6.32 17.32 -16.97
C VAL A 19 7.72 17.38 -17.55
N GLY A 20 7.93 16.61 -18.60
CA GLY A 20 9.19 16.57 -19.34
C GLY A 20 9.15 15.49 -20.41
N ALA A 21 10.07 15.55 -21.35
CA ALA A 21 10.24 14.51 -22.36
C ALA A 21 10.80 13.23 -21.75
N ASN A 22 10.64 12.10 -22.46
CA ASN A 22 11.26 10.85 -22.07
C ASN A 22 12.79 11.00 -22.01
N GLY A 23 13.38 10.51 -20.90
CA GLY A 23 14.83 10.61 -20.69
C GLY A 23 15.28 11.89 -19.97
N GLU A 24 14.39 12.79 -19.59
CA GLU A 24 14.72 14.02 -18.85
C GLU A 24 14.81 13.82 -17.33
N GLY A 25 14.65 12.60 -16.85
CA GLY A 25 14.89 12.26 -15.46
C GLY A 25 13.67 12.24 -14.54
N LYS A 26 12.43 12.18 -15.07
CA LYS A 26 11.21 12.08 -14.27
C LYS A 26 11.22 10.86 -13.35
N SER A 27 11.55 9.70 -13.88
CA SER A 27 11.63 8.46 -13.10
C SER A 27 12.78 8.50 -12.09
N THR A 28 13.87 9.15 -12.41
CA THR A 28 14.99 9.40 -11.48
C THR A 28 14.54 10.26 -10.30
N PHE A 29 13.80 11.32 -10.57
CA PHE A 29 13.23 12.19 -9.55
C PHE A 29 12.29 11.43 -8.62
N MET A 30 11.40 10.62 -9.17
CA MET A 30 10.49 9.78 -8.40
C MET A 30 11.25 8.75 -7.53
N SER A 31 12.33 8.18 -8.07
CA SER A 31 13.19 7.25 -7.33
C SER A 31 13.90 7.92 -6.16
N ILE A 32 14.32 9.17 -6.30
CA ILE A 32 14.92 9.97 -5.21
C ILE A 32 13.88 10.27 -4.13
N ILE A 33 12.69 10.73 -4.51
CA ILE A 33 11.62 11.04 -3.57
C ILE A 33 11.21 9.79 -2.76
N THR A 34 11.12 8.65 -3.40
CA THR A 34 10.72 7.38 -2.75
C THR A 34 11.83 6.71 -1.95
N GLY A 35 13.06 7.23 -2.02
CA GLY A 35 14.22 6.68 -1.33
C GLY A 35 14.88 5.50 -2.03
N LYS A 36 14.45 5.14 -3.22
CA LYS A 36 15.09 4.09 -4.03
C LYS A 36 16.48 4.50 -4.53
N LEU A 37 16.70 5.79 -4.69
CA LEU A 37 17.93 6.38 -5.11
C LEU A 37 18.29 7.52 -4.16
N GLN A 38 19.55 7.57 -3.73
CA GLN A 38 20.05 8.66 -2.88
C GLN A 38 20.46 9.86 -3.75
N PRO A 39 20.15 11.10 -3.34
CA PRO A 39 20.68 12.27 -4.00
C PRO A 39 22.18 12.43 -3.72
N ASP A 40 22.92 12.98 -4.67
CA ASP A 40 24.35 13.28 -4.48
C ASP A 40 24.55 14.37 -3.43
N GLU A 41 23.69 15.37 -3.44
CA GLU A 41 23.64 16.46 -2.48
C GLU A 41 22.18 16.80 -2.16
N GLY A 42 21.96 17.40 -0.99
CA GLY A 42 20.61 17.75 -0.55
C GLY A 42 19.92 16.64 0.24
N LYS A 43 18.65 16.83 0.52
CA LYS A 43 17.85 15.89 1.31
C LYS A 43 16.39 15.86 0.87
N VAL A 44 15.77 14.73 1.10
CA VAL A 44 14.33 14.57 0.99
C VAL A 44 13.78 14.39 2.41
N GLU A 45 12.86 15.23 2.79
CA GLU A 45 12.23 15.19 4.11
C GLU A 45 10.73 14.87 3.96
N TRP A 46 10.26 13.90 4.72
CA TRP A 46 8.86 13.53 4.83
C TRP A 46 8.30 13.98 6.16
N ALA A 47 7.07 14.50 6.16
CA ALA A 47 6.36 14.78 7.40
C ALA A 47 6.15 13.49 8.20
N LYS A 48 6.08 13.60 9.53
CA LYS A 48 5.82 12.45 10.40
C LYS A 48 4.46 11.83 10.10
N HIS A 49 4.39 10.51 10.18
CA HIS A 49 3.17 9.71 9.99
C HIS A 49 2.53 9.81 8.60
N VAL A 50 3.26 10.32 7.61
CA VAL A 50 2.82 10.35 6.21
C VAL A 50 3.19 9.02 5.54
N ARG A 51 2.21 8.38 4.91
CA ARG A 51 2.41 7.18 4.10
C ARG A 51 2.33 7.56 2.62
N ALA A 52 3.32 7.15 1.86
CA ALA A 52 3.33 7.34 0.42
C ALA A 52 2.97 6.04 -0.28
N GLY A 53 2.09 6.13 -1.28
CA GLY A 53 1.82 5.07 -2.24
C GLY A 53 2.45 5.43 -3.58
N TYR A 54 3.18 4.51 -4.18
CA TYR A 54 3.83 4.70 -5.46
C TYR A 54 3.28 3.72 -6.49
N LEU A 55 2.71 4.24 -7.57
CA LEU A 55 2.30 3.44 -8.71
C LEU A 55 3.45 3.34 -9.70
N ASP A 56 4.11 2.20 -9.73
CA ASP A 56 5.13 1.85 -10.70
C ASP A 56 4.52 0.95 -11.78
N GLN A 57 4.42 1.45 -13.00
CA GLN A 57 3.89 0.70 -14.15
C GLN A 57 4.75 -0.53 -14.52
N HIS A 58 5.99 -0.57 -14.05
CA HIS A 58 6.92 -1.67 -14.27
C HIS A 58 6.89 -2.72 -13.16
N THR A 59 6.03 -2.56 -12.14
CA THR A 59 5.86 -3.57 -11.09
C THR A 59 5.47 -4.90 -11.68
N VAL A 60 6.23 -5.94 -11.38
CA VAL A 60 5.95 -7.31 -11.78
C VAL A 60 4.94 -7.91 -10.81
N LEU A 61 3.83 -8.40 -11.34
CA LEU A 61 2.84 -9.16 -10.59
C LEU A 61 3.15 -10.65 -10.68
N GLU A 62 3.13 -11.31 -9.54
CA GLU A 62 3.50 -12.72 -9.45
C GLU A 62 2.47 -13.63 -10.11
N LYS A 63 2.94 -14.57 -10.92
CA LYS A 63 2.12 -15.62 -11.49
C LYS A 63 1.51 -16.49 -10.38
N GLY A 64 0.25 -16.82 -10.51
CA GLY A 64 -0.50 -17.60 -9.53
C GLY A 64 -1.37 -16.75 -8.59
N MET A 65 -1.20 -15.43 -8.59
CA MET A 65 -2.10 -14.51 -7.89
C MET A 65 -3.26 -14.10 -8.80
N THR A 66 -4.46 -14.05 -8.24
CA THR A 66 -5.62 -13.47 -8.92
C THR A 66 -5.67 -11.95 -8.71
N ILE A 67 -6.50 -11.27 -9.50
CA ILE A 67 -6.77 -9.83 -9.29
C ILE A 67 -7.24 -9.60 -7.84
N ARG A 68 -8.13 -10.43 -7.33
CA ARG A 68 -8.63 -10.36 -5.95
C ARG A 68 -7.51 -10.50 -4.94
N ASP A 69 -6.57 -11.42 -5.14
CA ASP A 69 -5.42 -11.63 -4.26
C ASP A 69 -4.52 -10.40 -4.20
N VAL A 70 -4.25 -9.76 -5.33
CA VAL A 70 -3.44 -8.55 -5.39
C VAL A 70 -4.13 -7.40 -4.65
N LEU A 71 -5.43 -7.22 -4.84
CA LEU A 71 -6.19 -6.19 -4.13
C LEU A 71 -6.22 -6.45 -2.61
N LYS A 72 -6.43 -7.70 -2.20
CA LYS A 72 -6.37 -8.08 -0.78
C LYS A 72 -5.00 -7.85 -0.16
N SER A 73 -3.93 -7.94 -0.93
CA SER A 73 -2.57 -7.72 -0.43
C SER A 73 -2.34 -6.30 0.11
N ALA A 74 -3.19 -5.34 -0.25
CA ALA A 74 -3.21 -4.00 0.34
C ALA A 74 -3.47 -4.02 1.85
N PHE A 75 -4.10 -5.06 2.36
CA PHE A 75 -4.45 -5.26 3.76
C PHE A 75 -3.56 -6.28 4.48
N ALA A 76 -2.43 -6.65 3.90
CA ALA A 76 -1.53 -7.68 4.45
C ALA A 76 -1.17 -7.42 5.92
N TYR A 77 -0.94 -6.17 6.31
CA TYR A 77 -0.62 -5.78 7.69
C TYR A 77 -1.77 -6.09 8.67
N LEU A 78 -3.03 -6.07 8.23
CA LEU A 78 -4.18 -6.41 9.07
C LEU A 78 -4.28 -7.93 9.27
N PHE A 79 -3.97 -8.71 8.26
CA PHE A 79 -3.91 -10.17 8.39
C PHE A 79 -2.78 -10.61 9.33
N GLU A 80 -1.63 -9.92 9.28
CA GLU A 80 -0.54 -10.14 10.24
C GLU A 80 -0.97 -9.82 11.68
N MET A 81 -1.74 -8.74 11.89
CA MET A 81 -2.32 -8.40 13.19
C MET A 81 -3.29 -9.49 13.67
N GLU A 82 -4.13 -10.03 12.80
CA GLU A 82 -5.02 -11.15 13.13
C GLU A 82 -4.23 -12.39 13.57
N GLU A 83 -3.16 -12.73 12.87
CA GLU A 83 -2.29 -13.83 13.25
C GLU A 83 -1.64 -13.61 14.63
N GLN A 84 -1.19 -12.39 14.93
CA GLN A 84 -0.69 -12.03 16.26
C GLN A 84 -1.76 -12.19 17.33
N MET A 85 -2.97 -11.76 17.06
CA MET A 85 -4.11 -11.91 17.96
C MET A 85 -4.38 -13.40 18.27
N ASN A 86 -4.40 -14.24 17.25
CA ASN A 86 -4.59 -15.69 17.39
C ASN A 86 -3.45 -16.31 18.20
N ALA A 87 -2.21 -15.91 17.95
CA ALA A 87 -1.05 -16.40 18.70
C ALA A 87 -1.12 -16.01 20.19
N ILE A 88 -1.60 -14.83 20.52
CA ILE A 88 -1.83 -14.39 21.89
C ILE A 88 -2.91 -15.27 22.55
N CYS A 89 -4.03 -15.49 21.87
CA CYS A 89 -5.10 -16.35 22.37
C CYS A 89 -4.61 -17.77 22.69
N ASP A 90 -3.77 -18.35 21.83
CA ASP A 90 -3.23 -19.68 22.01
C ASP A 90 -2.31 -19.78 23.25
N LYS A 91 -1.61 -18.69 23.59
CA LYS A 91 -0.71 -18.64 24.75
C LYS A 91 -1.40 -18.33 26.07
N MET A 92 -2.63 -17.78 26.03
CA MET A 92 -3.33 -17.33 27.22
C MET A 92 -3.62 -18.46 28.23
N GLY A 93 -3.82 -19.67 27.75
CA GLY A 93 -4.09 -20.83 28.60
C GLY A 93 -2.96 -21.26 29.53
N GLU A 94 -1.72 -20.87 29.22
CA GLU A 94 -0.51 -21.20 29.96
C GLU A 94 0.11 -20.00 30.68
N ALA A 95 -0.50 -18.84 30.59
CA ALA A 95 0.03 -17.59 31.13
C ALA A 95 -0.23 -17.42 32.63
N SER A 96 0.71 -16.76 33.33
CA SER A 96 0.49 -16.25 34.70
C SER A 96 -0.55 -15.15 34.72
N GLU A 97 -1.03 -14.77 35.91
CA GLU A 97 -2.04 -13.70 36.05
C GLU A 97 -1.54 -12.37 35.50
N ASP A 98 -0.29 -11.99 35.77
CA ASP A 98 0.30 -10.75 35.27
C ASP A 98 0.48 -10.78 33.76
N GLU A 99 0.94 -11.91 33.21
CA GLU A 99 1.06 -12.13 31.76
C GLU A 99 -0.32 -12.11 31.08
N MET A 100 -1.32 -12.70 31.72
CA MET A 100 -2.69 -12.70 31.23
C MET A 100 -3.24 -11.29 31.08
N ASN A 101 -3.04 -10.42 32.08
CA ASN A 101 -3.50 -9.04 32.03
C ASN A 101 -2.81 -8.25 30.91
N ALA A 102 -1.50 -8.42 30.73
CA ALA A 102 -0.76 -7.80 29.62
C ALA A 102 -1.24 -8.30 28.25
N MET A 103 -1.51 -9.59 28.11
CA MET A 103 -2.03 -10.20 26.90
C MET A 103 -3.44 -9.71 26.55
N MET A 104 -4.32 -9.56 27.54
CA MET A 104 -5.67 -9.03 27.33
C MET A 104 -5.65 -7.57 26.87
N GLU A 105 -4.74 -6.75 27.40
CA GLU A 105 -4.58 -5.37 26.97
C GLU A 105 -4.09 -5.29 25.52
N GLU A 106 -3.07 -6.08 25.16
CA GLU A 106 -2.56 -6.16 23.78
C GLU A 106 -3.63 -6.67 22.82
N LEU A 107 -4.39 -7.69 23.21
CA LEU A 107 -5.50 -8.22 22.43
C LEU A 107 -6.56 -7.16 22.14
N GLY A 108 -6.94 -6.39 23.16
CA GLY A 108 -7.89 -5.28 23.02
C GLY A 108 -7.39 -4.20 22.05
N THR A 109 -6.11 -3.86 22.13
CA THR A 109 -5.47 -2.90 21.22
C THR A 109 -5.51 -3.38 19.77
N ILE A 110 -5.16 -4.65 19.52
CA ILE A 110 -5.21 -5.24 18.18
C ILE A 110 -6.64 -5.27 17.64
N GLN A 111 -7.61 -5.68 18.45
CA GLN A 111 -9.02 -5.69 18.05
C GLN A 111 -9.53 -4.31 17.66
N ASP A 112 -9.19 -3.28 18.43
CA ASP A 112 -9.57 -1.90 18.13
C ASP A 112 -8.95 -1.41 16.82
N LEU A 113 -7.68 -1.75 16.55
CA LEU A 113 -7.01 -1.43 15.29
C LEU A 113 -7.64 -2.15 14.09
N LEU A 114 -7.97 -3.42 14.23
CA LEU A 114 -8.65 -4.19 13.18
C LEU A 114 -10.01 -3.58 12.85
N MET A 115 -10.78 -3.17 13.84
CA MET A 115 -12.07 -2.50 13.63
C MET A 115 -11.91 -1.12 12.99
N ALA A 116 -10.93 -0.34 13.45
CA ALA A 116 -10.67 1.00 12.91
C ALA A 116 -10.23 0.98 11.45
N HIS A 117 -9.58 -0.10 11.01
CA HIS A 117 -9.13 -0.28 9.63
C HIS A 117 -10.07 -1.14 8.77
N ASP A 118 -11.30 -1.35 9.23
CA ASP A 118 -12.34 -2.06 8.46
C ASP A 118 -11.98 -3.52 8.08
N PHE A 119 -11.20 -4.19 8.93
CA PHE A 119 -10.73 -5.56 8.67
C PHE A 119 -11.86 -6.53 8.33
N TYR A 120 -13.00 -6.41 9.01
CA TYR A 120 -14.13 -7.34 8.87
C TYR A 120 -14.95 -7.12 7.59
N ILE A 121 -14.68 -6.05 6.84
CA ILE A 121 -15.34 -5.73 5.58
C ILE A 121 -14.37 -5.64 4.39
N ILE A 122 -13.19 -6.24 4.53
CA ILE A 122 -12.15 -6.23 3.46
C ILE A 122 -12.70 -6.77 2.16
N ASP A 123 -13.41 -7.89 2.18
CA ASP A 123 -13.96 -8.50 0.95
C ASP A 123 -14.92 -7.55 0.23
N SER A 124 -15.76 -6.85 0.97
CA SER A 124 -16.67 -5.85 0.40
C SER A 124 -15.91 -4.68 -0.22
N LYS A 125 -14.85 -4.22 0.42
CA LYS A 125 -14.01 -3.13 -0.10
C LYS A 125 -13.27 -3.53 -1.36
N VAL A 126 -12.74 -4.74 -1.42
CA VAL A 126 -12.08 -5.29 -2.60
C VAL A 126 -13.05 -5.37 -3.78
N GLU A 127 -14.26 -5.88 -3.56
CA GLU A 127 -15.29 -5.95 -4.61
C GLU A 127 -15.76 -4.57 -5.08
N GLU A 128 -15.88 -3.61 -4.16
CA GLU A 128 -16.24 -2.23 -4.48
C GLU A 128 -15.22 -1.56 -5.40
N VAL A 129 -13.94 -1.65 -5.05
CA VAL A 129 -12.84 -1.10 -5.88
C VAL A 129 -12.76 -1.84 -7.22
N GLY A 130 -12.90 -3.16 -7.22
CA GLY A 130 -12.94 -3.95 -8.43
C GLY A 130 -14.03 -3.51 -9.39
N ARG A 131 -15.21 -3.22 -8.88
CA ARG A 131 -16.34 -2.71 -9.67
C ARG A 131 -16.08 -1.30 -10.20
N ALA A 132 -15.57 -0.42 -9.34
CA ALA A 132 -15.29 0.98 -9.71
C ALA A 132 -14.26 1.10 -10.84
N LEU A 133 -13.30 0.19 -10.89
CA LEU A 133 -12.25 0.16 -11.92
C LEU A 133 -12.56 -0.77 -13.11
N GLY A 134 -13.73 -1.38 -13.15
CA GLY A 134 -14.11 -2.29 -14.23
C GLY A 134 -13.38 -3.63 -14.21
N LEU A 135 -12.79 -4.02 -13.08
CA LEU A 135 -12.02 -5.27 -12.96
C LEU A 135 -12.94 -6.51 -12.91
N GLN A 136 -14.19 -6.35 -12.52
CA GLN A 136 -15.17 -7.45 -12.53
C GLN A 136 -15.47 -7.95 -13.96
N GLU A 137 -15.44 -7.08 -14.94
CA GLU A 137 -15.62 -7.43 -16.35
C GLU A 137 -14.45 -8.26 -16.88
N ILE A 138 -13.26 -8.02 -16.37
CA ILE A 138 -12.07 -8.81 -16.69
C ILE A 138 -12.15 -10.18 -16.00
N GLY A 139 -12.67 -10.22 -14.79
CA GLY A 139 -12.77 -11.40 -13.93
C GLY A 139 -11.82 -11.32 -12.75
N MET A 140 -12.37 -11.16 -11.54
CA MET A 140 -11.59 -10.98 -10.31
C MET A 140 -10.71 -12.20 -9.96
N ASP A 141 -11.06 -13.37 -10.46
CA ASP A 141 -10.31 -14.62 -10.23
C ASP A 141 -9.31 -14.94 -11.34
N LYS A 142 -9.14 -14.03 -12.31
CA LYS A 142 -8.16 -14.18 -13.37
C LYS A 142 -6.74 -14.01 -12.84
N ASP A 143 -5.81 -14.86 -13.33
CA ASP A 143 -4.40 -14.75 -13.00
C ASP A 143 -3.82 -13.43 -13.55
N VAL A 144 -3.10 -12.70 -12.72
CA VAL A 144 -2.54 -11.39 -13.10
C VAL A 144 -1.47 -11.48 -14.17
N SER A 145 -0.86 -12.64 -14.37
CA SER A 145 0.11 -12.86 -15.46
C SER A 145 -0.52 -12.80 -16.86
N GLU A 146 -1.83 -12.98 -16.94
CA GLU A 146 -2.59 -12.94 -18.20
C GLU A 146 -3.13 -11.56 -18.57
N LEU A 147 -2.90 -10.56 -17.73
CA LEU A 147 -3.40 -9.21 -17.93
C LEU A 147 -2.59 -8.42 -18.95
N SER A 148 -3.28 -7.56 -19.72
CA SER A 148 -2.61 -6.54 -20.52
C SER A 148 -1.92 -5.51 -19.64
N GLY A 149 -1.02 -4.68 -20.22
CA GLY A 149 -0.36 -3.61 -19.48
C GLY A 149 -1.34 -2.62 -18.84
N GLY A 150 -2.38 -2.21 -19.56
CA GLY A 150 -3.43 -1.32 -19.06
C GLY A 150 -4.27 -1.95 -17.94
N GLN A 151 -4.62 -3.22 -18.07
CA GLN A 151 -5.34 -3.97 -17.04
C GLN A 151 -4.50 -4.12 -15.77
N ARG A 152 -3.21 -4.43 -15.91
CA ARG A 152 -2.26 -4.50 -14.80
C ARG A 152 -2.16 -3.18 -14.05
N THR A 153 -2.07 -2.06 -14.76
CA THR A 153 -2.06 -0.72 -14.17
C THR A 153 -3.31 -0.45 -13.34
N LYS A 154 -4.49 -0.84 -13.83
CA LYS A 154 -5.74 -0.71 -13.08
C LYS A 154 -5.73 -1.52 -11.78
N VAL A 155 -5.20 -2.74 -11.81
CA VAL A 155 -5.09 -3.58 -10.60
C VAL A 155 -4.17 -2.93 -9.57
N LEU A 156 -3.01 -2.43 -10.01
CA LEU A 156 -2.06 -1.73 -9.12
C LEU A 156 -2.65 -0.44 -8.56
N LEU A 157 -3.39 0.31 -9.34
CA LEU A 157 -4.11 1.49 -8.87
C LEU A 157 -5.15 1.12 -7.82
N GLY A 158 -5.92 0.07 -8.05
CA GLY A 158 -6.90 -0.45 -7.09
C GLY A 158 -6.26 -0.82 -5.75
N LYS A 159 -5.13 -1.50 -5.78
CA LYS A 159 -4.35 -1.83 -4.58
C LYS A 159 -3.94 -0.57 -3.83
N LEU A 160 -3.41 0.44 -4.52
CA LEU A 160 -3.03 1.72 -3.91
C LEU A 160 -4.23 2.44 -3.26
N LEU A 161 -5.37 2.46 -3.93
CA LEU A 161 -6.59 3.07 -3.37
C LEU A 161 -7.04 2.37 -2.08
N LEU A 162 -6.89 1.05 -2.01
CA LEU A 162 -7.20 0.27 -0.81
C LEU A 162 -6.20 0.49 0.32
N GLU A 163 -4.94 0.71 0.01
CA GLU A 163 -3.91 1.07 0.99
C GLU A 163 -4.15 2.44 1.62
N LYS A 164 -4.91 3.31 0.97
CA LYS A 164 -5.22 4.69 1.40
C LYS A 164 -3.97 5.49 1.77
N PRO A 165 -3.01 5.67 0.86
CA PRO A 165 -1.83 6.46 1.14
C PRO A 165 -2.19 7.94 1.35
N ASP A 166 -1.41 8.63 2.16
CA ASP A 166 -1.55 10.09 2.36
C ASP A 166 -1.05 10.88 1.15
N ILE A 167 -0.04 10.33 0.47
CA ILE A 167 0.51 10.88 -0.77
C ILE A 167 0.52 9.79 -1.83
N LEU A 168 -0.02 10.12 -3.00
CA LEU A 168 -0.04 9.22 -4.14
C LEU A 168 0.93 9.72 -5.20
N LEU A 169 1.93 8.88 -5.51
CA LEU A 169 2.93 9.12 -6.54
C LEU A 169 2.60 8.26 -7.76
N LEU A 170 2.28 8.91 -8.87
CA LEU A 170 1.91 8.26 -10.13
C LEU A 170 3.01 8.49 -11.17
N ASP A 171 3.59 7.42 -11.66
CA ASP A 171 4.61 7.45 -12.72
C ASP A 171 4.03 6.94 -14.06
#